data_72c770af0f54b3cd8f2552dadcfee06f
#
_entry.id   72c770af0f54b3cd8f2552dadcfee06f
#
_cell.length_a   1.000
_cell.length_b   1.000
_cell.length_c   1.000
_cell.angle_alpha   90.00
_cell.angle_beta   90.00
_cell.angle_gamma   90.00
#
_symmetry.space_group_name_H-M   'P 1'
#
loop_
_entity.id
_entity.type
_entity.pdbx_description
1 polymer ?
#
loop_
_entity_poly.entity_id
_entity_poly.type
_entity_poly.pdbx_seq_one_letter_code
_entity_poly.pdbx_strand_id
1 'polypeptide(L)'
;VCKYRVAIIIVALLLLIPSAIGMVATRINYDILTYLPDDVATIQGQNILSEQFNMGSFAVLIVDDDMRAKDILSMEDKIKEIECVDKVVGVYDVLGTQVPLDSLPDDVKGKISAEGKTPILVTFKTGIAADDTLKAIDDIRDIAKEKCAVAGLSATEDDMKDILNSEMAIYVVVAAVLCMIVLSIALDSYIVPLFLLGSIGIAILYNMGTNIMFGEISYITKAIASVLQLGVTMDFSIFLYHSYIKEKQTSKDIYEAMEKAITSTISSVVGSSITTIAGFLALCTMQLAIGRDIGLVMAKGVLIGLICVVTVLPATILVFDKLIEKTS
;
A
#
# COMPACT_ATOMS: atom_id res chain seq x y z
N VAL A 1 -24.04 -9.08 -22.49
CA VAL A 1 -23.77 -7.74 -21.94
C VAL A 1 -24.87 -6.78 -22.39
N CYS A 2 -25.11 -6.60 -23.69
CA CYS A 2 -26.03 -5.61 -24.24
C CYS A 2 -27.45 -5.67 -23.68
N LYS A 3 -28.02 -6.89 -23.54
CA LYS A 3 -29.39 -7.12 -23.02
C LYS A 3 -29.54 -6.76 -21.54
N TYR A 4 -28.52 -7.01 -20.72
CA TYR A 4 -28.57 -6.84 -19.25
C TYR A 4 -27.70 -5.69 -18.74
N ARG A 5 -27.39 -4.69 -19.58
CA ARG A 5 -26.48 -3.60 -19.25
C ARG A 5 -26.76 -2.88 -17.92
N VAL A 6 -28.04 -2.56 -17.65
CA VAL A 6 -28.42 -1.87 -16.40
C VAL A 6 -28.21 -2.81 -15.18
N ALA A 7 -28.57 -4.08 -15.33
CA ALA A 7 -28.37 -5.07 -14.26
C ALA A 7 -26.87 -5.25 -13.96
N ILE A 8 -26.01 -5.26 -14.99
CA ILE A 8 -24.55 -5.36 -14.82
C ILE A 8 -24.02 -4.16 -14.01
N ILE A 9 -24.44 -2.94 -14.33
CA ILE A 9 -24.02 -1.74 -13.60
C ILE A 9 -24.50 -1.81 -12.14
N ILE A 10 -25.78 -2.20 -11.91
CA ILE A 10 -26.31 -2.32 -10.55
C ILE A 10 -25.53 -3.37 -9.75
N VAL A 11 -25.27 -4.54 -10.33
CA VAL A 11 -24.48 -5.59 -9.67
C VAL A 11 -23.04 -5.12 -9.41
N ALA A 12 -22.42 -4.43 -10.36
CA ALA A 12 -21.10 -3.86 -10.18
C ALA A 12 -21.07 -2.85 -9.02
N LEU A 13 -22.08 -1.96 -8.90
CA LEU A 13 -22.15 -1.02 -7.79
C LEU A 13 -22.42 -1.72 -6.44
N LEU A 14 -23.27 -2.75 -6.43
CA LEU A 14 -23.54 -3.52 -5.21
C LEU A 14 -22.29 -4.27 -4.72
N LEU A 15 -21.49 -4.82 -5.63
CA LEU A 15 -20.23 -5.51 -5.29
C LEU A 15 -19.14 -4.57 -4.76
N LEU A 16 -19.26 -3.25 -4.95
CA LEU A 16 -18.35 -2.30 -4.32
C LEU A 16 -18.45 -2.30 -2.78
N ILE A 17 -19.64 -2.59 -2.23
CA ILE A 17 -19.83 -2.62 -0.76
C ILE A 17 -18.95 -3.69 -0.10
N PRO A 18 -19.06 -4.99 -0.46
CA PRO A 18 -18.18 -6.00 0.11
C PRO A 18 -16.70 -5.77 -0.25
N SER A 19 -16.40 -5.18 -1.41
CA SER A 19 -15.02 -4.86 -1.78
C SER A 19 -14.43 -3.76 -0.89
N ALA A 20 -15.20 -2.73 -0.55
CA ALA A 20 -14.77 -1.69 0.38
C ALA A 20 -14.51 -2.25 1.78
N ILE A 21 -15.40 -3.14 2.26
CA ILE A 21 -15.21 -3.84 3.54
C ILE A 21 -13.94 -4.69 3.50
N GLY A 22 -13.75 -5.48 2.46
CA GLY A 22 -12.57 -6.33 2.29
C GLY A 22 -11.26 -5.52 2.20
N MET A 23 -11.28 -4.37 1.55
CA MET A 23 -10.13 -3.47 1.46
C MET A 23 -9.70 -2.93 2.83
N VAL A 24 -10.67 -2.56 3.69
CA VAL A 24 -10.40 -2.08 5.06
C VAL A 24 -9.96 -3.24 5.97
N ALA A 25 -10.53 -4.43 5.78
CA ALA A 25 -10.25 -5.61 6.58
C ALA A 25 -8.93 -6.31 6.20
N THR A 26 -8.36 -6.02 5.02
CA THR A 26 -7.08 -6.61 4.60
C THR A 26 -5.95 -6.01 5.44
N ARG A 27 -5.21 -6.87 6.13
CA ARG A 27 -4.03 -6.47 6.90
C ARG A 27 -2.89 -6.09 5.97
N ILE A 28 -2.21 -4.99 6.30
CA ILE A 28 -1.01 -4.55 5.58
C ILE A 28 0.21 -4.88 6.43
N ASN A 29 1.12 -5.65 5.85
CA ASN A 29 2.38 -5.98 6.51
C ASN A 29 3.43 -4.95 6.12
N TYR A 30 3.95 -4.23 7.12
CA TYR A 30 4.99 -3.21 6.95
C TYR A 30 6.39 -3.78 7.23
N ASP A 31 6.51 -4.96 7.86
CA ASP A 31 7.81 -5.58 8.16
C ASP A 31 8.52 -6.09 6.90
N ILE A 32 9.52 -5.32 6.46
CA ILE A 32 10.31 -5.69 5.28
C ILE A 32 11.10 -6.97 5.47
N LEU A 33 11.44 -7.35 6.71
CA LEU A 33 12.24 -8.52 6.98
C LEU A 33 11.46 -9.81 6.72
N THR A 34 10.13 -9.80 6.87
CA THR A 34 9.28 -10.97 6.58
C THR A 34 9.27 -11.40 5.12
N TYR A 35 9.75 -10.55 4.22
CA TYR A 35 9.84 -10.86 2.79
C TYR A 35 11.20 -11.46 2.38
N LEU A 36 12.16 -11.53 3.29
CA LEU A 36 13.44 -12.18 3.07
C LEU A 36 13.34 -13.69 3.33
N PRO A 37 14.10 -14.53 2.60
CA PRO A 37 14.17 -15.96 2.88
C PRO A 37 14.70 -16.26 4.28
N ASP A 38 14.19 -17.30 4.93
CA ASP A 38 14.56 -17.68 6.31
C ASP A 38 16.04 -18.11 6.45
N ASP A 39 16.68 -18.53 5.35
CA ASP A 39 18.09 -18.98 5.30
C ASP A 39 19.11 -17.84 5.23
N VAL A 40 18.65 -16.59 5.09
CA VAL A 40 19.54 -15.43 5.06
C VAL A 40 20.10 -15.16 6.46
N ALA A 41 21.41 -14.92 6.55
CA ALA A 41 22.11 -14.68 7.81
C ALA A 41 21.51 -13.55 8.65
N THR A 42 20.96 -12.50 8.02
CA THR A 42 20.29 -11.40 8.70
C THR A 42 19.03 -11.88 9.44
N ILE A 43 18.22 -12.74 8.80
CA ILE A 43 17.00 -13.29 9.44
C ILE A 43 17.37 -14.23 10.59
N GLN A 44 18.38 -15.07 10.39
CA GLN A 44 18.89 -15.94 11.47
C GLN A 44 19.39 -15.11 12.66
N GLY A 45 20.14 -14.03 12.39
CA GLY A 45 20.60 -13.11 13.43
C GLY A 45 19.44 -12.39 14.14
N GLN A 46 18.44 -11.95 13.38
CA GLN A 46 17.24 -11.31 13.93
C GLN A 46 16.44 -12.26 14.84
N ASN A 47 16.30 -13.52 14.42
CA ASN A 47 15.63 -14.55 15.25
C ASN A 47 16.40 -14.80 16.56
N ILE A 48 17.74 -14.86 16.53
CA ILE A 48 18.57 -14.99 17.73
C ILE A 48 18.38 -13.76 18.64
N LEU A 49 18.40 -12.53 18.08
CA LEU A 49 18.16 -11.31 18.85
C LEU A 49 16.78 -11.32 19.51
N SER A 50 15.76 -11.77 18.80
CA SER A 50 14.39 -11.84 19.29
C SER A 50 14.23 -12.91 20.38
N GLU A 51 14.66 -14.15 20.11
CA GLU A 51 14.38 -15.30 20.97
C GLU A 51 15.28 -15.38 22.20
N GLN A 52 16.55 -15.00 22.07
CA GLN A 52 17.54 -15.17 23.14
C GLN A 52 17.80 -13.88 23.92
N PHE A 53 17.65 -12.72 23.29
CA PHE A 53 17.99 -11.43 23.90
C PHE A 53 16.77 -10.53 24.14
N ASN A 54 15.56 -10.89 23.66
CA ASN A 54 14.38 -10.03 23.67
C ASN A 54 14.64 -8.65 23.03
N MET A 55 15.48 -8.62 22.00
CA MET A 55 15.87 -7.42 21.25
C MET A 55 15.47 -7.51 19.78
N GLY A 56 14.45 -8.29 19.47
CA GLY A 56 13.93 -8.44 18.09
C GLY A 56 13.28 -7.17 17.56
N SER A 57 12.77 -6.34 18.46
CA SER A 57 12.09 -5.08 18.14
C SER A 57 12.54 -4.02 19.13
N PHE A 58 13.06 -2.89 18.60
CA PHE A 58 13.55 -1.81 19.44
C PHE A 58 13.42 -0.44 18.76
N ALA A 59 13.40 0.60 19.58
CA ALA A 59 13.58 1.98 19.19
C ALA A 59 14.63 2.65 20.06
N VAL A 60 15.21 3.72 19.55
CA VAL A 60 16.15 4.57 20.28
C VAL A 60 15.55 5.95 20.37
N LEU A 61 15.31 6.40 21.59
CA LEU A 61 14.88 7.76 21.87
C LEU A 61 16.13 8.63 22.09
N ILE A 62 16.29 9.66 21.30
CA ILE A 62 17.42 10.56 21.36
C ILE A 62 16.98 11.83 22.09
N VAL A 63 17.58 12.11 23.22
CA VAL A 63 17.22 13.19 24.16
C VAL A 63 18.32 14.23 24.17
N ASP A 64 17.97 15.51 24.22
CA ASP A 64 18.94 16.60 24.37
C ASP A 64 19.53 16.61 25.79
N ASP A 65 20.86 16.76 25.93
CA ASP A 65 21.59 16.73 27.20
C ASP A 65 21.25 17.93 28.13
N ASP A 66 20.57 18.96 27.61
CA ASP A 66 20.06 20.10 28.39
C ASP A 66 18.79 19.75 29.18
N MET A 67 18.16 18.61 28.89
CA MET A 67 17.01 18.12 29.64
C MET A 67 17.44 17.66 31.04
N ARG A 68 16.70 18.07 32.07
CA ARG A 68 17.01 17.67 33.43
C ARG A 68 16.84 16.17 33.62
N ALA A 69 17.78 15.54 34.34
CA ALA A 69 17.73 14.11 34.65
C ALA A 69 16.38 13.64 35.23
N LYS A 70 15.73 14.47 36.07
CA LYS A 70 14.42 14.18 36.62
C LYS A 70 13.31 14.11 35.58
N ASP A 71 13.39 14.98 34.56
CA ASP A 71 12.39 15.00 33.48
C ASP A 71 12.59 13.79 32.56
N ILE A 72 13.86 13.40 32.30
CA ILE A 72 14.21 12.18 31.55
C ILE A 72 13.67 10.94 32.25
N LEU A 73 13.94 10.77 33.56
CA LEU A 73 13.45 9.63 34.32
C LEU A 73 11.91 9.60 34.38
N SER A 74 11.26 10.75 34.55
CA SER A 74 9.79 10.81 34.52
C SER A 74 9.22 10.43 33.17
N MET A 75 9.93 10.70 32.08
CA MET A 75 9.57 10.29 30.72
C MET A 75 9.79 8.78 30.54
N GLU A 76 10.95 8.26 30.95
CA GLU A 76 11.25 6.81 30.92
C GLU A 76 10.20 6.01 31.69
N ASP A 77 9.80 6.47 32.89
CA ASP A 77 8.78 5.80 33.70
C ASP A 77 7.42 5.75 32.97
N LYS A 78 7.00 6.84 32.30
CA LYS A 78 5.79 6.83 31.50
C LYS A 78 5.88 5.90 30.30
N ILE A 79 7.04 5.81 29.66
CA ILE A 79 7.28 4.90 28.53
C ILE A 79 7.24 3.45 29.02
N LYS A 80 7.76 3.14 30.22
CA LYS A 80 7.68 1.80 30.85
C LYS A 80 6.23 1.36 31.13
N GLU A 81 5.28 2.30 31.29
CA GLU A 81 3.85 2.00 31.50
C GLU A 81 3.11 1.57 30.21
N ILE A 82 3.70 1.78 29.02
CA ILE A 82 3.10 1.35 27.76
C ILE A 82 3.11 -0.18 27.69
N GLU A 83 1.96 -0.79 27.43
CA GLU A 83 1.74 -2.24 27.53
C GLU A 83 2.71 -3.08 26.67
N CYS A 84 3.02 -2.59 25.45
CA CYS A 84 3.91 -3.27 24.49
C CYS A 84 5.39 -3.10 24.82
N VAL A 85 5.79 -2.16 25.67
CA VAL A 85 7.18 -1.92 26.05
C VAL A 85 7.66 -3.04 26.98
N ASP A 86 8.83 -3.61 26.68
CA ASP A 86 9.50 -4.61 27.52
C ASP A 86 10.47 -3.94 28.46
N LYS A 87 11.43 -3.14 27.95
CA LYS A 87 12.45 -2.45 28.75
C LYS A 87 12.71 -1.06 28.18
N VAL A 88 13.04 -0.15 29.10
CA VAL A 88 13.59 1.17 28.79
C VAL A 88 14.91 1.27 29.52
N VAL A 89 15.99 1.52 28.80
CA VAL A 89 17.35 1.60 29.36
C VAL A 89 17.97 2.92 28.92
N GLY A 90 18.07 3.85 29.86
CA GLY A 90 18.75 5.11 29.67
C GLY A 90 20.09 5.19 30.42
N VAL A 91 20.81 6.25 30.20
CA VAL A 91 22.10 6.50 30.86
C VAL A 91 21.94 6.58 32.39
N TYR A 92 20.85 7.19 32.85
CA TYR A 92 20.61 7.35 34.30
C TYR A 92 20.18 6.05 35.01
N ASP A 93 19.67 5.06 34.27
CA ASP A 93 19.44 3.71 34.82
C ASP A 93 20.77 3.01 35.15
N VAL A 94 21.83 3.31 34.39
CA VAL A 94 23.17 2.69 34.57
C VAL A 94 24.04 3.46 35.53
N LEU A 95 24.08 4.78 35.45
CA LEU A 95 24.97 5.66 36.20
C LEU A 95 24.35 6.16 37.54
N GLY A 96 23.02 6.13 37.65
CA GLY A 96 22.28 6.79 38.72
C GLY A 96 22.21 8.32 38.53
N THR A 97 21.22 8.94 39.16
CA THR A 97 20.97 10.39 39.09
C THR A 97 21.99 11.28 39.77
N GLN A 98 22.88 10.69 40.55
CA GLN A 98 23.86 11.42 41.38
C GLN A 98 25.14 11.77 40.59
N VAL A 99 25.34 11.17 39.43
CA VAL A 99 26.51 11.40 38.55
C VAL A 99 26.10 12.33 37.41
N PRO A 100 26.49 13.63 37.44
CA PRO A 100 26.27 14.50 36.31
C PRO A 100 27.05 14.01 35.09
N LEU A 101 26.46 14.01 33.90
CA LEU A 101 27.11 13.60 32.65
C LEU A 101 28.41 14.38 32.40
N ASP A 102 28.46 15.65 32.83
CA ASP A 102 29.63 16.50 32.72
C ASP A 102 30.80 16.10 33.63
N SER A 103 30.57 15.24 34.62
CA SER A 103 31.60 14.73 35.53
C SER A 103 32.27 13.45 35.01
N LEU A 104 31.80 12.90 33.89
CA LEU A 104 32.38 11.70 33.31
C LEU A 104 33.66 11.99 32.55
N PRO A 105 34.64 11.08 32.53
CA PRO A 105 35.80 11.18 31.63
C PRO A 105 35.36 11.30 30.17
N ASP A 106 36.09 12.09 29.37
CA ASP A 106 35.73 12.37 27.96
C ASP A 106 35.59 11.07 27.13
N ASP A 107 36.38 10.07 27.40
CA ASP A 107 36.32 8.72 26.74
C ASP A 107 35.00 7.98 27.02
N VAL A 108 34.40 8.20 28.19
CA VAL A 108 33.12 7.60 28.57
C VAL A 108 31.96 8.47 28.08
N LYS A 109 32.09 9.79 28.24
CA LYS A 109 31.09 10.75 27.76
C LYS A 109 30.88 10.62 26.27
N GLY A 110 31.95 10.52 25.47
CA GLY A 110 31.88 10.37 24.01
C GLY A 110 31.28 9.05 23.52
N LYS A 111 31.12 8.05 24.40
CA LYS A 111 30.42 6.78 24.10
C LYS A 111 28.94 6.78 24.49
N ILE A 112 28.55 7.68 25.39
CA ILE A 112 27.21 7.77 25.98
C ILE A 112 26.43 8.95 25.41
N SER A 113 27.12 10.04 25.10
CA SER A 113 26.56 11.27 24.54
C SER A 113 27.38 11.71 23.34
N ALA A 114 26.73 12.12 22.29
CA ALA A 114 27.34 12.68 21.10
C ALA A 114 26.60 13.96 20.68
N GLU A 115 27.34 15.02 20.40
CA GLU A 115 26.78 16.31 19.97
C GLU A 115 25.69 16.88 20.90
N GLY A 116 25.83 16.65 22.21
CA GLY A 116 24.85 17.13 23.21
C GLY A 116 23.56 16.33 23.26
N LYS A 117 23.61 15.06 22.81
CA LYS A 117 22.44 14.16 22.78
C LYS A 117 22.76 12.81 23.36
N THR A 118 21.82 12.28 24.13
CA THR A 118 21.94 10.98 24.80
C THR A 118 20.87 10.00 24.32
N PRO A 119 21.22 8.75 23.93
CA PRO A 119 20.27 7.74 23.52
C PRO A 119 19.66 7.02 24.73
N ILE A 120 18.35 6.69 24.62
CA ILE A 120 17.61 5.79 25.49
C ILE A 120 17.11 4.64 24.64
N LEU A 121 17.47 3.41 24.98
CA LEU A 121 17.02 2.22 24.29
C LEU A 121 15.65 1.78 24.84
N VAL A 122 14.70 1.58 23.93
CA VAL A 122 13.38 1.02 24.24
C VAL A 122 13.22 -0.28 23.47
N THR A 123 12.92 -1.38 24.17
CA THR A 123 12.63 -2.68 23.53
C THR A 123 11.16 -3.02 23.68
N PHE A 124 10.62 -3.76 22.71
CA PHE A 124 9.21 -4.11 22.65
C PHE A 124 9.01 -5.62 22.78
N LYS A 125 7.83 -6.03 23.27
CA LYS A 125 7.43 -7.43 23.45
C LYS A 125 6.99 -8.10 22.15
N THR A 126 6.59 -7.31 21.15
CA THR A 126 6.05 -7.78 19.86
C THR A 126 7.01 -7.45 18.72
N GLY A 127 6.75 -7.99 17.52
CA GLY A 127 7.62 -7.82 16.34
C GLY A 127 7.77 -6.38 15.87
N ILE A 128 8.73 -6.14 14.98
CA ILE A 128 9.19 -4.81 14.53
C ILE A 128 8.04 -3.93 14.01
N ALA A 129 7.16 -4.50 13.18
CA ALA A 129 6.03 -3.84 12.56
C ALA A 129 4.66 -4.37 13.04
N ALA A 130 4.63 -4.96 14.25
CA ALA A 130 3.37 -5.37 14.87
C ALA A 130 2.52 -4.14 15.23
N ASP A 131 1.21 -4.23 15.08
CA ASP A 131 0.30 -3.11 15.36
C ASP A 131 0.49 -2.52 16.76
N ASP A 132 0.76 -3.38 17.77
CA ASP A 132 1.03 -2.94 19.14
C ASP A 132 2.36 -2.20 19.26
N THR A 133 3.40 -2.62 18.51
CA THR A 133 4.70 -1.93 18.46
C THR A 133 4.57 -0.56 17.80
N LEU A 134 3.89 -0.48 16.65
CA LEU A 134 3.69 0.78 15.94
C LEU A 134 2.88 1.76 16.79
N LYS A 135 1.82 1.28 17.46
CA LYS A 135 1.06 2.10 18.41
C LYS A 135 1.92 2.57 19.59
N ALA A 136 2.79 1.69 20.13
CA ALA A 136 3.70 2.07 21.20
C ALA A 136 4.70 3.16 20.76
N ILE A 137 5.14 3.16 19.49
CA ILE A 137 5.97 4.24 18.90
C ILE A 137 5.20 5.56 18.88
N ASP A 138 3.94 5.56 18.45
CA ASP A 138 3.08 6.75 18.50
C ASP A 138 2.91 7.29 19.92
N ASP A 139 2.60 6.41 20.89
CA ASP A 139 2.47 6.78 22.30
C ASP A 139 3.80 7.34 22.87
N ILE A 140 4.95 6.77 22.47
CA ILE A 140 6.28 7.28 22.85
C ILE A 140 6.51 8.68 22.27
N ARG A 141 6.16 8.93 21.01
CA ARG A 141 6.29 10.25 20.38
C ARG A 141 5.43 11.30 21.10
N ASP A 142 4.22 10.93 21.51
CA ASP A 142 3.32 11.80 22.27
C ASP A 142 3.87 12.15 23.66
N ILE A 143 4.54 11.20 24.34
CA ILE A 143 5.19 11.42 25.62
C ILE A 143 6.46 12.28 25.43
N ALA A 144 7.26 11.96 24.44
CA ALA A 144 8.57 12.59 24.16
C ALA A 144 8.45 14.03 23.66
N LYS A 145 7.39 14.34 22.92
CA LYS A 145 7.12 15.65 22.29
C LYS A 145 8.25 16.09 21.36
N GLU A 146 8.31 17.40 21.07
CA GLU A 146 9.29 18.00 20.15
C GLU A 146 10.75 17.99 20.64
N LYS A 147 10.99 17.62 21.92
CA LYS A 147 12.34 17.65 22.51
C LYS A 147 13.16 16.39 22.30
N CYS A 148 12.55 15.35 21.76
CA CYS A 148 13.21 14.06 21.56
C CYS A 148 12.94 13.55 20.16
N ALA A 149 13.93 12.92 19.54
CA ALA A 149 13.75 12.20 18.28
C ALA A 149 13.64 10.69 18.57
N VAL A 150 12.68 10.03 17.94
CA VAL A 150 12.55 8.57 18.00
C VAL A 150 13.13 7.98 16.72
N ALA A 151 14.07 7.07 16.85
CA ALA A 151 14.78 6.41 15.75
C ALA A 151 14.79 4.90 15.97
N GLY A 152 15.29 4.15 15.00
CA GLY A 152 15.35 2.69 15.06
C GLY A 152 14.41 2.02 14.07
N LEU A 153 14.55 0.71 13.92
CA LEU A 153 13.86 -0.02 12.85
C LEU A 153 12.33 0.07 13.01
N SER A 154 11.80 -0.13 14.22
CA SER A 154 10.35 -0.03 14.47
C SER A 154 9.80 1.39 14.24
N ALA A 155 10.58 2.42 14.59
CA ALA A 155 10.19 3.81 14.31
C ALA A 155 10.18 4.11 12.80
N THR A 156 11.13 3.54 12.06
CA THR A 156 11.18 3.65 10.59
C THR A 156 9.97 2.99 9.92
N GLU A 157 9.55 1.83 10.41
CA GLU A 157 8.36 1.14 9.88
C GLU A 157 7.06 1.94 10.16
N ASP A 158 6.99 2.61 11.31
CA ASP A 158 5.86 3.49 11.63
C ASP A 158 5.83 4.74 10.73
N ASP A 159 6.97 5.41 10.54
CA ASP A 159 7.09 6.52 9.59
C ASP A 159 6.71 6.08 8.16
N MET A 160 7.14 4.90 7.74
CA MET A 160 6.80 4.33 6.43
C MET A 160 5.28 4.12 6.28
N LYS A 161 4.64 3.59 7.32
CA LYS A 161 3.17 3.41 7.36
C LYS A 161 2.45 4.75 7.20
N ASP A 162 2.88 5.78 7.93
CA ASP A 162 2.25 7.10 7.90
C ASP A 162 2.44 7.80 6.55
N ILE A 163 3.65 7.78 6.00
CA ILE A 163 3.95 8.31 4.68
C ILE A 163 3.10 7.62 3.61
N LEU A 164 3.08 6.28 3.61
CA LEU A 164 2.31 5.53 2.63
C LEU A 164 0.81 5.82 2.71
N ASN A 165 0.24 5.86 3.92
CA ASN A 165 -1.18 6.13 4.08
C ASN A 165 -1.56 7.56 3.65
N SER A 166 -0.69 8.55 3.89
CA SER A 166 -0.93 9.94 3.48
C SER A 166 -0.73 10.16 1.97
N GLU A 167 0.29 9.53 1.37
CA GLU A 167 0.67 9.80 -0.01
C GLU A 167 -0.03 8.90 -1.03
N MET A 168 -0.47 7.69 -0.66
CA MET A 168 -1.10 6.76 -1.60
C MET A 168 -2.29 7.34 -2.35
N ALA A 169 -3.17 8.05 -1.64
CA ALA A 169 -4.33 8.69 -2.26
C ALA A 169 -3.89 9.74 -3.30
N ILE A 170 -2.82 10.48 -3.00
CA ILE A 170 -2.26 11.51 -3.88
C ILE A 170 -1.71 10.85 -5.16
N TYR A 171 -0.93 9.78 -5.06
CA TYR A 171 -0.37 9.08 -6.22
C TYR A 171 -1.46 8.52 -7.14
N VAL A 172 -2.50 7.92 -6.59
CA VAL A 172 -3.63 7.40 -7.37
C VAL A 172 -4.38 8.53 -8.09
N VAL A 173 -4.62 9.65 -7.41
CA VAL A 173 -5.27 10.83 -8.01
C VAL A 173 -4.41 11.44 -9.11
N VAL A 174 -3.11 11.61 -8.88
CA VAL A 174 -2.18 12.14 -9.89
C VAL A 174 -2.14 11.23 -11.11
N ALA A 175 -2.03 9.91 -10.92
CA ALA A 175 -2.06 8.94 -12.01
C ALA A 175 -3.39 9.03 -12.81
N ALA A 176 -4.53 9.09 -12.10
CA ALA A 176 -5.84 9.20 -12.75
C ALA A 176 -5.99 10.52 -13.54
N VAL A 177 -5.49 11.64 -13.00
CA VAL A 177 -5.51 12.96 -13.69
C VAL A 177 -4.62 12.92 -14.94
N LEU A 178 -3.40 12.39 -14.85
CA LEU A 178 -2.52 12.24 -16.01
C LEU A 178 -3.15 11.35 -17.08
N CYS A 179 -3.73 10.23 -16.69
CA CYS A 179 -4.47 9.36 -17.60
C CYS A 179 -5.68 10.08 -18.23
N MET A 180 -6.42 10.86 -17.45
CA MET A 180 -7.55 11.67 -17.96
C MET A 180 -7.08 12.65 -19.04
N ILE A 181 -5.97 13.37 -18.81
CA ILE A 181 -5.40 14.32 -19.77
C ILE A 181 -5.01 13.61 -21.06
N VAL A 182 -4.23 12.51 -20.94
CA VAL A 182 -3.78 11.74 -22.12
C VAL A 182 -4.96 11.19 -22.91
N LEU A 183 -5.95 10.62 -22.24
CA LEU A 183 -7.16 10.09 -22.88
C LEU A 183 -8.00 11.19 -23.53
N SER A 184 -8.10 12.37 -22.91
CA SER A 184 -8.85 13.50 -23.48
C SER A 184 -8.20 14.06 -24.76
N ILE A 185 -6.88 13.88 -24.90
CA ILE A 185 -6.16 14.24 -26.13
C ILE A 185 -6.30 13.13 -27.19
N ALA A 186 -6.33 11.86 -26.76
CA ALA A 186 -6.33 10.70 -27.64
C ALA A 186 -7.74 10.33 -28.17
N LEU A 187 -8.80 10.75 -27.47
CA LEU A 187 -10.18 10.40 -27.76
C LEU A 187 -10.97 11.67 -28.16
N ASP A 188 -11.89 11.52 -29.10
CA ASP A 188 -12.70 12.64 -29.63
C ASP A 188 -13.81 13.14 -28.68
N SER A 189 -13.88 12.61 -27.44
CA SER A 189 -14.89 12.96 -26.44
C SER A 189 -14.27 13.13 -25.06
N TYR A 190 -14.63 14.20 -24.34
CA TYR A 190 -14.14 14.49 -22.98
C TYR A 190 -14.81 13.64 -21.90
N ILE A 191 -15.96 13.03 -22.18
CA ILE A 191 -16.71 12.21 -21.21
C ILE A 191 -16.25 10.74 -21.23
N VAL A 192 -15.81 10.24 -22.36
CA VAL A 192 -15.36 8.84 -22.48
C VAL A 192 -14.22 8.50 -21.55
N PRO A 193 -13.16 9.33 -21.39
CA PRO A 193 -12.12 9.09 -20.40
C PRO A 193 -12.65 8.85 -18.98
N LEU A 194 -13.70 9.58 -18.58
CA LEU A 194 -14.31 9.41 -17.26
C LEU A 194 -14.95 8.04 -17.10
N PHE A 195 -15.63 7.52 -18.13
CA PHE A 195 -16.23 6.19 -18.10
C PHE A 195 -15.17 5.08 -18.12
N LEU A 196 -14.11 5.26 -18.92
CA LEU A 196 -12.97 4.33 -18.94
C LEU A 196 -12.32 4.25 -17.56
N LEU A 197 -11.94 5.39 -16.99
CA LEU A 197 -11.32 5.46 -15.66
C LEU A 197 -12.27 4.98 -14.56
N GLY A 198 -13.57 5.28 -14.67
CA GLY A 198 -14.57 4.79 -13.72
C GLY A 198 -14.67 3.26 -13.70
N SER A 199 -14.67 2.63 -14.89
CA SER A 199 -14.67 1.17 -15.01
C SER A 199 -13.38 0.54 -14.43
N ILE A 200 -12.23 1.16 -14.69
CA ILE A 200 -10.94 0.72 -14.13
C ILE A 200 -10.90 0.93 -12.61
N GLY A 201 -11.44 2.05 -12.12
CA GLY A 201 -11.57 2.32 -10.68
C GLY A 201 -12.38 1.25 -9.95
N ILE A 202 -13.48 0.78 -10.54
CA ILE A 202 -14.27 -0.35 -10.03
C ILE A 202 -13.41 -1.62 -9.98
N ALA A 203 -12.64 -1.90 -11.03
CA ALA A 203 -11.76 -3.07 -11.08
C ALA A 203 -10.64 -3.01 -10.02
N ILE A 204 -10.06 -1.83 -9.78
CA ILE A 204 -9.05 -1.61 -8.73
C ILE A 204 -9.66 -1.85 -7.35
N LEU A 205 -10.85 -1.31 -7.07
CA LEU A 205 -11.54 -1.51 -5.80
C LEU A 205 -11.88 -2.99 -5.56
N TYR A 206 -12.28 -3.73 -6.60
CA TYR A 206 -12.49 -5.18 -6.50
C TYR A 206 -11.19 -5.91 -6.22
N ASN A 207 -10.09 -5.54 -6.88
CA ASN A 207 -8.80 -6.15 -6.64
C ASN A 207 -8.34 -5.90 -5.20
N MET A 208 -8.41 -4.66 -4.73
CA MET A 208 -8.03 -4.32 -3.35
C MET A 208 -8.92 -5.01 -2.32
N GLY A 209 -10.24 -5.03 -2.55
CA GLY A 209 -11.19 -5.65 -1.63
C GLY A 209 -11.08 -7.17 -1.53
N THR A 210 -10.71 -7.84 -2.62
CA THR A 210 -10.50 -9.29 -2.61
C THR A 210 -9.15 -9.73 -2.06
N ASN A 211 -8.25 -8.81 -1.68
CA ASN A 211 -6.99 -9.15 -1.03
C ASN A 211 -7.18 -9.77 0.36
N ILE A 212 -8.33 -9.56 1.01
CA ILE A 212 -8.70 -10.25 2.26
C ILE A 212 -8.56 -11.78 2.15
N MET A 213 -8.69 -12.35 0.95
CA MET A 213 -8.49 -13.78 0.72
C MET A 213 -7.04 -14.25 0.95
N PHE A 214 -6.08 -13.35 0.90
CA PHE A 214 -4.67 -13.64 1.19
C PHE A 214 -4.31 -13.43 2.67
N GLY A 215 -5.23 -12.88 3.46
CA GLY A 215 -5.03 -12.53 4.86
C GLY A 215 -4.28 -11.21 5.03
N GLU A 216 -3.09 -11.12 4.48
CA GLU A 216 -2.28 -9.90 4.49
C GLU A 216 -1.60 -9.67 3.13
N ILE A 217 -1.24 -8.42 2.85
CA ILE A 217 -0.44 -8.03 1.69
C ILE A 217 0.67 -7.07 2.12
N SER A 218 1.75 -7.03 1.36
CA SER A 218 2.84 -6.08 1.55
C SER A 218 2.35 -4.64 1.36
N TYR A 219 2.90 -3.71 2.15
CA TYR A 219 2.73 -2.28 1.93
C TYR A 219 3.22 -1.85 0.53
N ILE A 220 4.29 -2.49 0.02
CA ILE A 220 4.79 -2.23 -1.33
C ILE A 220 3.76 -2.65 -2.38
N THR A 221 3.15 -3.84 -2.22
CA THR A 221 2.09 -4.32 -3.10
C THR A 221 0.89 -3.37 -3.06
N LYS A 222 0.46 -2.95 -1.88
CA LYS A 222 -0.62 -1.97 -1.72
C LYS A 222 -0.32 -0.68 -2.48
N ALA A 223 0.91 -0.15 -2.35
CA ALA A 223 1.32 1.11 -2.95
C ALA A 223 1.31 1.07 -4.49
N ILE A 224 1.85 0.01 -5.09
CA ILE A 224 2.04 -0.04 -6.54
C ILE A 224 0.89 -0.69 -7.31
N ALA A 225 0.13 -1.59 -6.68
CA ALA A 225 -0.87 -2.39 -7.38
C ALA A 225 -1.96 -1.54 -8.04
N SER A 226 -2.44 -0.49 -7.39
CA SER A 226 -3.49 0.38 -7.93
C SER A 226 -3.03 1.13 -9.18
N VAL A 227 -1.81 1.68 -9.16
CA VAL A 227 -1.25 2.45 -10.29
C VAL A 227 -0.88 1.53 -11.45
N LEU A 228 -0.25 0.38 -11.16
CA LEU A 228 0.07 -0.60 -12.20
C LEU A 228 -1.18 -1.18 -12.86
N GLN A 229 -2.21 -1.50 -12.07
CA GLN A 229 -3.47 -2.01 -12.61
C GLN A 229 -4.16 -0.97 -13.49
N LEU A 230 -4.14 0.31 -13.10
CA LEU A 230 -4.68 1.40 -13.91
C LEU A 230 -4.01 1.42 -15.29
N GLY A 231 -2.66 1.39 -15.36
CA GLY A 231 -1.93 1.40 -16.62
C GLY A 231 -2.24 0.17 -17.49
N VAL A 232 -2.13 -1.04 -16.91
CA VAL A 232 -2.35 -2.31 -17.65
C VAL A 232 -3.78 -2.45 -18.16
N THR A 233 -4.79 -2.05 -17.37
CA THR A 233 -6.20 -2.23 -17.75
C THR A 233 -6.68 -1.15 -18.72
N MET A 234 -6.01 0.01 -18.74
CA MET A 234 -6.38 1.11 -19.62
C MET A 234 -6.27 0.74 -21.09
N ASP A 235 -5.20 0.07 -21.49
CA ASP A 235 -4.95 -0.31 -22.89
C ASP A 235 -6.09 -1.20 -23.41
N PHE A 236 -6.60 -2.13 -22.60
CA PHE A 236 -7.73 -2.98 -22.96
C PHE A 236 -9.02 -2.17 -23.18
N SER A 237 -9.22 -1.16 -22.32
CA SER A 237 -10.40 -0.28 -22.38
C SER A 237 -10.38 0.60 -23.63
N ILE A 238 -9.24 1.19 -23.96
CA ILE A 238 -9.04 2.00 -25.15
C ILE A 238 -9.28 1.16 -26.42
N PHE A 239 -8.70 -0.05 -26.46
CA PHE A 239 -8.82 -0.93 -27.61
C PHE A 239 -10.28 -1.32 -27.87
N LEU A 240 -11.03 -1.67 -26.83
CA LEU A 240 -12.46 -1.96 -26.95
C LEU A 240 -13.26 -0.74 -27.41
N TYR A 241 -12.98 0.44 -26.86
CA TYR A 241 -13.67 1.66 -27.24
C TYR A 241 -13.43 2.04 -28.70
N HIS A 242 -12.19 2.00 -29.18
CA HIS A 242 -11.87 2.26 -30.59
C HIS A 242 -12.56 1.27 -31.52
N SER A 243 -12.62 -0.02 -31.16
CA SER A 243 -13.37 -1.00 -31.93
C SER A 243 -14.86 -0.67 -31.96
N TYR A 244 -15.43 -0.25 -30.82
CA TYR A 244 -16.85 0.16 -30.76
C TYR A 244 -17.13 1.37 -31.68
N ILE A 245 -16.32 2.40 -31.66
CA ILE A 245 -16.50 3.57 -32.54
C ILE A 245 -16.43 3.17 -34.02
N LYS A 246 -15.48 2.31 -34.40
CA LYS A 246 -15.34 1.80 -35.76
C LYS A 246 -16.60 1.00 -36.19
N GLU A 247 -17.08 0.09 -35.37
CA GLU A 247 -18.26 -0.72 -35.66
C GLU A 247 -19.55 0.13 -35.68
N LYS A 248 -19.62 1.20 -34.88
CA LYS A 248 -20.77 2.12 -34.83
C LYS A 248 -21.03 2.81 -36.18
N GLN A 249 -19.99 3.02 -37.02
CA GLN A 249 -20.13 3.63 -38.35
C GLN A 249 -20.80 2.72 -39.36
N THR A 250 -20.74 1.40 -39.15
CA THR A 250 -21.21 0.39 -40.14
C THR A 250 -22.38 -0.44 -39.64
N SER A 251 -22.70 -0.42 -38.37
CA SER A 251 -23.78 -1.21 -37.75
C SER A 251 -25.12 -0.46 -37.76
N LYS A 252 -26.22 -1.20 -37.69
CA LYS A 252 -27.59 -0.69 -37.72
C LYS A 252 -27.98 0.05 -36.44
N ASP A 253 -27.46 -0.43 -35.32
CA ASP A 253 -27.71 0.18 -34.00
C ASP A 253 -26.48 0.02 -33.08
N ILE A 254 -26.52 0.72 -31.93
CA ILE A 254 -25.43 0.75 -30.96
C ILE A 254 -25.20 -0.61 -30.28
N TYR A 255 -26.22 -1.48 -30.22
CA TYR A 255 -26.11 -2.80 -29.59
C TYR A 255 -25.37 -3.77 -30.50
N GLU A 256 -25.72 -3.75 -31.82
CA GLU A 256 -25.00 -4.54 -32.83
C GLU A 256 -23.54 -4.10 -32.93
N ALA A 257 -23.29 -2.78 -32.89
CA ALA A 257 -21.94 -2.23 -32.87
C ALA A 257 -21.11 -2.72 -31.68
N MET A 258 -21.66 -2.68 -30.48
CA MET A 258 -20.98 -3.13 -29.27
C MET A 258 -20.76 -4.66 -29.27
N GLU A 259 -21.71 -5.45 -29.75
CA GLU A 259 -21.57 -6.90 -29.88
C GLU A 259 -20.42 -7.28 -30.81
N LYS A 260 -20.33 -6.61 -31.98
CA LYS A 260 -19.24 -6.79 -32.93
C LYS A 260 -17.90 -6.34 -32.34
N ALA A 261 -17.89 -5.21 -31.66
CA ALA A 261 -16.68 -4.69 -31.02
C ALA A 261 -16.13 -5.68 -29.96
N ILE A 262 -16.99 -6.18 -29.09
CA ILE A 262 -16.58 -7.18 -28.09
C ILE A 262 -16.08 -8.44 -28.80
N THR A 263 -16.80 -8.96 -29.78
CA THR A 263 -16.46 -10.21 -30.46
C THR A 263 -15.14 -10.10 -31.23
N SER A 264 -14.88 -8.95 -31.88
CA SER A 264 -13.64 -8.73 -32.63
C SER A 264 -12.42 -8.50 -31.73
N THR A 265 -12.61 -7.93 -30.52
CA THR A 265 -11.50 -7.57 -29.64
C THR A 265 -11.20 -8.60 -28.57
N ILE A 266 -12.18 -9.42 -28.18
CA ILE A 266 -12.06 -10.33 -27.03
C ILE A 266 -10.85 -11.28 -27.14
N SER A 267 -10.58 -11.81 -28.33
CA SER A 267 -9.46 -12.74 -28.53
C SER A 267 -8.11 -12.05 -28.28
N SER A 268 -7.93 -10.82 -28.77
CA SER A 268 -6.70 -10.05 -28.60
C SER A 268 -6.53 -9.58 -27.14
N VAL A 269 -7.61 -9.10 -26.52
CA VAL A 269 -7.60 -8.64 -25.11
C VAL A 269 -7.34 -9.80 -24.17
N VAL A 270 -7.99 -10.95 -24.35
CA VAL A 270 -7.75 -12.17 -23.55
C VAL A 270 -6.33 -12.67 -23.76
N GLY A 271 -5.84 -12.73 -25.00
CA GLY A 271 -4.45 -13.14 -25.29
C GLY A 271 -3.42 -12.26 -24.59
N SER A 272 -3.55 -10.93 -24.69
CA SER A 272 -2.68 -10.00 -23.99
C SER A 272 -2.81 -10.12 -22.47
N SER A 273 -4.03 -10.28 -21.94
CA SER A 273 -4.24 -10.45 -20.49
C SER A 273 -3.58 -11.74 -19.98
N ILE A 274 -3.66 -12.84 -20.71
CA ILE A 274 -3.02 -14.12 -20.32
C ILE A 274 -1.50 -13.96 -20.26
N THR A 275 -0.88 -13.28 -21.23
CA THR A 275 0.57 -13.06 -21.22
C THR A 275 0.99 -12.16 -20.04
N THR A 276 0.21 -11.15 -19.73
CA THR A 276 0.44 -10.25 -18.57
C THR A 276 0.28 -11.00 -17.25
N ILE A 277 -0.77 -11.82 -17.11
CA ILE A 277 -1.00 -12.68 -15.94
C ILE A 277 0.16 -13.67 -15.78
N ALA A 278 0.60 -14.32 -16.87
CA ALA A 278 1.74 -15.23 -16.82
C ALA A 278 3.03 -14.51 -16.38
N GLY A 279 3.27 -13.28 -16.84
CA GLY A 279 4.37 -12.43 -16.40
C GLY A 279 4.33 -12.14 -14.90
N PHE A 280 3.17 -11.76 -14.37
CA PHE A 280 3.01 -11.55 -12.93
C PHE A 280 3.14 -12.85 -12.12
N LEU A 281 2.58 -13.97 -12.61
CA LEU A 281 2.74 -15.26 -11.94
C LEU A 281 4.19 -15.76 -11.95
N ALA A 282 5.01 -15.37 -12.94
CA ALA A 282 6.43 -15.68 -12.93
C ALA A 282 7.17 -15.05 -11.73
N LEU A 283 6.70 -13.90 -11.20
CA LEU A 283 7.24 -13.31 -9.97
C LEU A 283 7.06 -14.23 -8.75
N CYS A 284 6.05 -15.11 -8.77
CA CYS A 284 5.83 -16.07 -7.69
C CYS A 284 6.94 -17.13 -7.56
N THR A 285 7.83 -17.25 -8.56
CA THR A 285 8.99 -18.16 -8.53
C THR A 285 10.21 -17.53 -7.86
N MET A 286 10.15 -16.25 -7.47
CA MET A 286 11.22 -15.57 -6.74
C MET A 286 11.37 -16.14 -5.33
N GLN A 287 12.59 -16.17 -4.84
CA GLN A 287 12.88 -16.54 -3.43
C GLN A 287 12.37 -15.48 -2.45
N LEU A 288 12.31 -14.21 -2.88
CA LEU A 288 11.73 -13.12 -2.08
C LEU A 288 10.22 -13.24 -2.04
N ALA A 289 9.64 -13.34 -0.84
CA ALA A 289 8.19 -13.47 -0.66
C ALA A 289 7.39 -12.29 -1.23
N ILE A 290 8.00 -11.11 -1.34
CA ILE A 290 7.39 -9.93 -1.96
C ILE A 290 7.07 -10.15 -3.45
N GLY A 291 7.88 -10.93 -4.17
CA GLY A 291 7.62 -11.29 -5.57
C GLY A 291 6.33 -12.10 -5.70
N ARG A 292 6.10 -13.05 -4.77
CA ARG A 292 4.87 -13.83 -4.72
C ARG A 292 3.64 -12.96 -4.41
N ASP A 293 3.78 -12.04 -3.46
CA ASP A 293 2.70 -11.14 -3.05
C ASP A 293 2.27 -10.23 -4.21
N ILE A 294 3.23 -9.50 -4.82
CA ILE A 294 2.96 -8.67 -6.00
C ILE A 294 2.40 -9.52 -7.15
N GLY A 295 3.01 -10.66 -7.41
CA GLY A 295 2.61 -11.55 -8.51
C GLY A 295 1.15 -11.99 -8.42
N LEU A 296 0.70 -12.46 -7.26
CA LEU A 296 -0.66 -12.92 -7.04
C LEU A 296 -1.68 -11.77 -7.09
N VAL A 297 -1.40 -10.65 -6.41
CA VAL A 297 -2.29 -9.50 -6.37
C VAL A 297 -2.46 -8.89 -7.77
N MET A 298 -1.36 -8.78 -8.53
CA MET A 298 -1.40 -8.21 -9.88
C MET A 298 -2.01 -9.15 -10.89
N ALA A 299 -1.72 -10.45 -10.87
CA ALA A 299 -2.34 -11.44 -11.74
C ALA A 299 -3.88 -11.47 -11.56
N LYS A 300 -4.33 -11.45 -10.30
CA LYS A 300 -5.75 -11.33 -9.95
C LYS A 300 -6.32 -9.99 -10.43
N GLY A 301 -5.59 -8.88 -10.24
CA GLY A 301 -5.98 -7.54 -10.67
C GLY A 301 -6.21 -7.45 -12.17
N VAL A 302 -5.33 -8.04 -12.99
CA VAL A 302 -5.48 -8.09 -14.45
C VAL A 302 -6.70 -8.93 -14.85
N LEU A 303 -6.94 -10.07 -14.18
CA LEU A 303 -8.12 -10.90 -14.44
C LEU A 303 -9.42 -10.16 -14.13
N ILE A 304 -9.50 -9.48 -12.99
CA ILE A 304 -10.64 -8.65 -12.60
C ILE A 304 -10.82 -7.48 -13.58
N GLY A 305 -9.72 -6.83 -13.97
CA GLY A 305 -9.71 -5.78 -14.98
C GLY A 305 -10.28 -6.25 -16.30
N LEU A 306 -9.85 -7.42 -16.80
CA LEU A 306 -10.37 -8.04 -18.02
C LEU A 306 -11.89 -8.24 -17.93
N ILE A 307 -12.38 -8.80 -16.81
CA ILE A 307 -13.82 -9.01 -16.61
C ILE A 307 -14.57 -7.66 -16.64
N CYS A 308 -14.06 -6.63 -15.98
CA CYS A 308 -14.67 -5.31 -15.98
C CYS A 308 -14.67 -4.65 -17.38
N VAL A 309 -13.60 -4.81 -18.15
CA VAL A 309 -13.50 -4.26 -19.51
C VAL A 309 -14.49 -4.92 -20.45
N VAL A 310 -14.75 -6.22 -20.33
CA VAL A 310 -15.73 -6.91 -21.23
C VAL A 310 -17.15 -6.89 -20.70
N THR A 311 -17.41 -6.43 -19.47
CA THR A 311 -18.76 -6.42 -18.88
C THR A 311 -19.22 -5.02 -18.46
N VAL A 312 -18.51 -4.41 -17.51
CA VAL A 312 -18.89 -3.11 -16.91
C VAL A 312 -18.71 -1.97 -17.89
N LEU A 313 -17.58 -1.91 -18.58
CA LEU A 313 -17.28 -0.84 -19.55
C LEU A 313 -18.28 -0.80 -20.70
N PRO A 314 -18.58 -1.90 -21.44
CA PRO A 314 -19.59 -1.88 -22.50
C PRO A 314 -20.98 -1.52 -21.99
N ALA A 315 -21.36 -2.02 -20.81
CA ALA A 315 -22.64 -1.69 -20.20
C ALA A 315 -22.75 -0.18 -19.92
N THR A 316 -21.68 0.43 -19.39
CA THR A 316 -21.61 1.86 -19.10
C THR A 316 -21.67 2.69 -20.38
N ILE A 317 -20.88 2.36 -21.40
CA ILE A 317 -20.89 3.05 -22.70
C ILE A 317 -22.30 3.01 -23.32
N LEU A 318 -22.97 1.85 -23.34
CA LEU A 318 -24.30 1.69 -23.92
C LEU A 318 -25.40 2.46 -23.16
N VAL A 319 -25.28 2.60 -21.84
CA VAL A 319 -26.26 3.37 -21.05
C VAL A 319 -26.08 4.87 -21.27
N PHE A 320 -24.86 5.34 -21.42
CA PHE A 320 -24.53 6.75 -21.58
C PHE A 320 -24.19 7.16 -23.01
N ASP A 321 -24.47 6.34 -24.03
CA ASP A 321 -24.12 6.60 -25.43
C ASP A 321 -24.63 7.94 -25.94
N LYS A 322 -25.89 8.33 -25.59
CA LYS A 322 -26.45 9.64 -25.94
C LYS A 322 -25.68 10.82 -25.33
N LEU A 323 -25.07 10.64 -24.17
CA LEU A 323 -24.27 11.65 -23.52
C LEU A 323 -22.90 11.77 -24.18
N ILE A 324 -22.34 10.63 -24.59
CA ILE A 324 -21.09 10.55 -25.35
C ILE A 324 -21.25 11.28 -26.70
N GLU A 325 -22.30 11.00 -27.48
CA GLU A 325 -22.58 11.67 -28.74
C GLU A 325 -22.72 13.18 -28.62
N LYS A 326 -23.23 13.66 -27.51
CA LYS A 326 -23.42 15.12 -27.31
C LYS A 326 -22.09 15.85 -27.01
N THR A 327 -21.04 15.11 -26.68
CA THR A 327 -19.73 15.63 -26.22
C THR A 327 -18.57 15.27 -27.16
N SER A 328 -18.85 14.55 -28.23
CA SER A 328 -17.92 14.22 -29.34
C SER A 328 -17.86 15.34 -30.38
#